data_f745967d6eaf1f855bd167f6191f4a2b
#
_entry.id   f745967d6eaf1f855bd167f6191f4a2b
#
_cell.length_a   1.000
_cell.length_b   1.000
_cell.length_c   1.000
_cell.angle_alpha   90.00
_cell.angle_beta   90.00
_cell.angle_gamma   90.00
#
_symmetry.space_group_name_H-M   'P 1'
#
loop_
_entity.id
_entity.type
_entity.pdbx_description
1 polymer ?
#
loop_
_entity_poly.entity_id
_entity_poly.type
_entity_poly.pdbx_seq_one_letter_code
_entity_poly.pdbx_strand_id
1 'polypeptide(L)'
;MYYSSGTYEAFAHPEKPEGVEKKSAYIIGTGLAGLTAAFYLVRDGQMPGNHIHLLEKLELAGGSCDGHKDVHKGFYMRGGREMDNHFEIMWDVFRDVPSIETPNVSVLDEYYWLNKHDPNYSLCRATVNKGEDAHTDKLFKLDKDSAIALSQLFITPEVNLEDKKISDVLPESFWETNFWLYWQTMFAFQKWSSALEMKRYLCRYVHHIDGLPDFSALRFTKYNQYESMILPLIEYLKKHDVDVQFGMDVKNVVIEDVDGKKTAKELIYVKDNKEQSIPLTADDLVFITNGCCTDTSSYGDQTHAPDLSHIVNGQGESWDLWKNIAKQAKHDEYGHPDVFCSDTEATNWMSATVETSNEDIIQHIMNICKRDPRAGKVTTGGIVTVKDSVNNWFLSWTINRQPQFRSQNKDTVLVWLYALHTDTEGNYIKKAMRDCTGEEICQEWLYHIGMDESKIKDYSENACNTTTCFMPYINAFFQPRKNVDRPKVIPEGAVNFAFIGQFAETPRDTIFTTEYSMRTGMESVYTLLNVDRGVPEVWGSQYDIRELLRAAYYAVDKKKINELPLNFKEKMLLKNVLKNVKGTDLELLLRETGLID
;
A
#
# COMPACT_ATOMS: atom_id res chain seq x y z
N MET A 1 16.35 -16.42 12.05
CA MET A 1 15.01 -16.52 11.41
C MET A 1 15.02 -17.67 10.42
N TYR A 2 14.07 -18.55 10.48
CA TYR A 2 13.83 -19.60 9.52
C TYR A 2 12.73 -19.16 8.54
N TYR A 3 13.04 -19.16 7.25
CA TYR A 3 12.07 -18.89 6.19
C TYR A 3 11.67 -20.21 5.54
N SER A 4 10.38 -20.41 5.32
CA SER A 4 9.83 -21.59 4.67
C SER A 4 9.41 -21.28 3.24
N SER A 5 9.97 -21.97 2.28
CA SER A 5 9.46 -22.02 0.90
C SER A 5 8.45 -23.14 0.70
N GLY A 6 8.35 -24.02 1.69
CA GLY A 6 7.49 -25.21 1.65
C GLY A 6 6.07 -24.91 2.14
N THR A 7 5.13 -25.68 1.60
CA THR A 7 3.74 -25.63 2.04
C THR A 7 3.50 -26.36 3.35
N TYR A 8 4.43 -27.25 3.74
CA TYR A 8 4.31 -28.07 4.94
C TYR A 8 4.30 -27.23 6.21
N GLU A 9 5.28 -26.35 6.39
CA GLU A 9 5.39 -25.51 7.58
C GLU A 9 4.24 -24.49 7.64
N ALA A 10 3.72 -24.06 6.50
CA ALA A 10 2.57 -23.17 6.46
C ALA A 10 1.30 -23.78 7.11
N PHE A 11 1.19 -25.09 7.11
CA PHE A 11 0.07 -25.84 7.71
C PHE A 11 0.41 -26.50 9.05
N ALA A 12 1.70 -26.57 9.44
CA ALA A 12 2.11 -27.16 10.71
C ALA A 12 1.63 -26.29 11.88
N HIS A 13 1.27 -26.96 12.99
CA HIS A 13 0.97 -26.29 14.24
C HIS A 13 2.27 -26.13 15.04
N PRO A 14 2.71 -24.91 15.37
CA PRO A 14 3.91 -24.71 16.15
C PRO A 14 3.72 -25.21 17.59
N GLU A 15 4.80 -25.68 18.19
CA GLU A 15 4.83 -25.96 19.62
C GLU A 15 4.79 -24.64 20.41
N LYS A 16 4.22 -24.71 21.63
CA LYS A 16 4.20 -23.55 22.53
C LYS A 16 5.64 -23.17 22.92
N PRO A 17 6.08 -21.91 22.68
CA PRO A 17 7.40 -21.48 23.08
C PRO A 17 7.62 -21.58 24.60
N GLU A 18 8.84 -21.97 25.00
CA GLU A 18 9.19 -22.14 26.41
C GLU A 18 9.06 -20.82 27.19
N GLY A 19 8.39 -20.87 28.32
CA GLY A 19 8.25 -19.75 29.26
C GLY A 19 7.38 -18.60 28.78
N VAL A 20 6.65 -18.74 27.67
CA VAL A 20 5.82 -17.67 27.10
C VAL A 20 4.72 -17.20 28.03
N GLU A 21 4.23 -18.04 28.93
CA GLU A 21 3.23 -17.70 29.93
C GLU A 21 3.71 -16.70 30.99
N LYS A 22 5.03 -16.47 31.09
CA LYS A 22 5.64 -15.49 31.99
C LYS A 22 5.99 -14.18 31.30
N LYS A 23 5.89 -14.13 29.96
CA LYS A 23 6.22 -12.98 29.14
C LYS A 23 5.02 -12.07 28.99
N SER A 24 5.29 -10.77 28.82
CA SER A 24 4.33 -9.78 28.38
C SER A 24 4.78 -9.16 27.05
N ALA A 25 3.84 -8.63 26.28
CA ALA A 25 4.12 -7.98 25.01
C ALA A 25 3.48 -6.59 24.98
N TYR A 26 4.28 -5.59 24.66
CA TYR A 26 3.85 -4.21 24.46
C TYR A 26 4.01 -3.87 22.98
N ILE A 27 2.91 -3.56 22.32
CA ILE A 27 2.86 -3.30 20.86
C ILE A 27 2.48 -1.85 20.65
N ILE A 28 3.37 -1.07 20.05
CA ILE A 28 3.16 0.36 19.82
C ILE A 28 2.50 0.53 18.45
N GLY A 29 1.26 1.02 18.47
CA GLY A 29 0.41 1.21 17.30
C GLY A 29 -0.48 0.02 16.97
N THR A 30 -1.72 0.31 16.57
CA THR A 30 -2.75 -0.66 16.18
C THR A 30 -3.01 -0.70 14.68
N GLY A 31 -2.00 -0.37 13.87
CA GLY A 31 -2.02 -0.64 12.44
C GLY A 31 -1.88 -2.14 12.14
N LEU A 32 -1.95 -2.53 10.86
CA LEU A 32 -1.89 -3.94 10.45
C LEU A 32 -0.68 -4.68 11.03
N ALA A 33 0.49 -4.05 11.12
CA ALA A 33 1.68 -4.69 11.68
C ALA A 33 1.49 -5.06 13.16
N GLY A 34 1.02 -4.11 13.98
CA GLY A 34 0.78 -4.32 15.41
C GLY A 34 -0.33 -5.34 15.67
N LEU A 35 -1.46 -5.23 14.98
CA LEU A 35 -2.56 -6.19 15.09
C LEU A 35 -2.14 -7.61 14.65
N THR A 36 -1.30 -7.72 13.62
CA THR A 36 -0.76 -9.00 13.16
C THR A 36 0.23 -9.60 14.16
N ALA A 37 1.09 -8.76 14.76
CA ALA A 37 1.96 -9.23 15.84
C ALA A 37 1.13 -9.78 17.01
N ALA A 38 0.09 -9.07 17.45
CA ALA A 38 -0.82 -9.55 18.48
C ALA A 38 -1.51 -10.88 18.10
N PHE A 39 -1.95 -10.99 16.84
CA PHE A 39 -2.56 -12.22 16.34
C PHE A 39 -1.60 -13.42 16.43
N TYR A 40 -0.37 -13.27 15.98
CA TYR A 40 0.62 -14.35 16.01
C TYR A 40 1.12 -14.65 17.44
N LEU A 41 1.17 -13.65 18.32
CA LEU A 41 1.43 -13.90 19.75
C LEU A 41 0.35 -14.79 20.38
N VAL A 42 -0.93 -14.55 20.04
CA VAL A 42 -2.07 -15.38 20.52
C VAL A 42 -2.05 -16.76 19.88
N ARG A 43 -2.06 -16.84 18.54
CA ARG A 43 -2.28 -18.08 17.81
C ARG A 43 -1.07 -19.02 17.85
N ASP A 44 0.11 -18.52 17.49
CA ASP A 44 1.31 -19.34 17.30
C ASP A 44 2.25 -19.23 18.49
N GLY A 45 2.39 -18.07 19.08
CA GLY A 45 3.13 -17.85 20.32
C GLY A 45 2.42 -18.43 21.55
N GLN A 46 1.10 -18.66 21.46
CA GLN A 46 0.27 -19.18 22.56
C GLN A 46 0.47 -18.39 23.87
N MET A 47 0.72 -17.07 23.72
CA MET A 47 0.82 -16.15 24.84
C MET A 47 -0.58 -15.86 25.40
N PRO A 48 -0.77 -15.80 26.73
CA PRO A 48 -2.04 -15.38 27.31
C PRO A 48 -2.42 -13.97 26.82
N GLY A 49 -3.65 -13.79 26.31
CA GLY A 49 -4.05 -12.53 25.71
C GLY A 49 -3.98 -11.33 26.65
N ASN A 50 -4.29 -11.52 27.94
CA ASN A 50 -4.15 -10.49 28.97
C ASN A 50 -2.69 -10.08 29.29
N HIS A 51 -1.70 -10.73 28.67
CA HIS A 51 -0.30 -10.33 28.68
C HIS A 51 0.09 -9.55 27.42
N ILE A 52 -0.83 -9.32 26.49
CA ILE A 52 -0.59 -8.60 25.24
C ILE A 52 -1.27 -7.24 25.30
N HIS A 53 -0.50 -6.17 25.24
CA HIS A 53 -0.94 -4.77 25.37
C HIS A 53 -0.70 -4.03 24.05
N LEU A 54 -1.77 -3.65 23.37
CA LEU A 54 -1.73 -2.77 22.19
C LEU A 54 -1.88 -1.32 22.66
N LEU A 55 -0.89 -0.50 22.36
CA LEU A 55 -0.82 0.91 22.76
C LEU A 55 -1.08 1.80 21.56
N GLU A 56 -2.25 2.43 21.50
CA GLU A 56 -2.68 3.30 20.41
C GLU A 56 -2.85 4.72 20.90
N LYS A 57 -2.30 5.68 20.16
CA LYS A 57 -2.47 7.10 20.46
C LYS A 57 -3.87 7.60 20.12
N LEU A 58 -4.38 7.21 18.96
CA LEU A 58 -5.67 7.66 18.45
C LEU A 58 -6.82 6.94 19.16
N GLU A 59 -8.03 7.45 18.99
CA GLU A 59 -9.25 6.82 19.48
C GLU A 59 -9.77 5.70 18.56
N LEU A 60 -9.21 5.60 17.34
CA LEU A 60 -9.55 4.61 16.34
C LEU A 60 -8.33 3.79 15.96
N ALA A 61 -8.44 2.47 16.03
CA ALA A 61 -7.41 1.56 15.56
C ALA A 61 -7.37 1.45 14.03
N GLY A 62 -6.27 0.89 13.47
CA GLY A 62 -6.16 0.55 12.06
C GLY A 62 -5.04 1.26 11.31
N GLY A 63 -4.45 2.28 11.88
CA GLY A 63 -3.36 3.03 11.25
C GLY A 63 -3.76 3.58 9.89
N SER A 64 -2.99 3.24 8.84
CA SER A 64 -3.28 3.68 7.46
C SER A 64 -4.47 2.97 6.81
N CYS A 65 -4.98 1.89 7.40
CA CYS A 65 -6.10 1.10 6.89
C CYS A 65 -7.44 1.51 7.48
N ASP A 66 -7.57 2.73 7.91
CA ASP A 66 -8.83 3.26 8.40
C ASP A 66 -9.78 3.64 7.24
N GLY A 67 -11.03 3.70 7.57
CA GLY A 67 -12.09 4.37 6.83
C GLY A 67 -13.11 4.74 7.88
N HIS A 68 -13.47 6.02 7.97
CA HIS A 68 -14.38 6.47 9.02
C HIS A 68 -15.44 7.43 8.49
N LYS A 69 -16.50 7.56 9.25
CA LYS A 69 -17.56 8.55 9.04
C LYS A 69 -17.58 9.53 10.19
N ASP A 70 -17.36 10.79 9.87
CA ASP A 70 -17.74 11.87 10.76
C ASP A 70 -19.25 12.13 10.59
N VAL A 71 -19.99 12.18 11.70
CA VAL A 71 -21.45 12.30 11.68
C VAL A 71 -21.94 13.65 11.12
N HIS A 72 -21.09 14.67 11.11
CA HIS A 72 -21.41 16.02 10.64
C HIS A 72 -20.80 16.33 9.28
N LYS A 73 -19.67 15.73 8.94
CA LYS A 73 -18.88 16.05 7.75
C LYS A 73 -19.05 15.05 6.62
N GLY A 74 -19.19 13.77 6.91
CA GLY A 74 -19.34 12.72 5.90
C GLY A 74 -18.30 11.61 5.99
N PHE A 75 -18.11 10.89 4.89
CA PHE A 75 -17.21 9.74 4.81
C PHE A 75 -15.80 10.17 4.41
N TYR A 76 -14.80 9.57 5.04
CA TYR A 76 -13.39 9.75 4.73
C TYR A 76 -12.75 8.45 4.26
N MET A 77 -12.17 8.48 3.05
CA MET A 77 -11.31 7.43 2.51
C MET A 77 -9.94 8.03 2.20
N ARG A 78 -8.89 7.59 2.90
CA ARG A 78 -7.53 8.13 2.72
C ARG A 78 -6.80 7.50 1.54
N GLY A 79 -7.18 6.31 1.11
CA GLY A 79 -6.57 5.63 -0.03
C GLY A 79 -7.27 4.35 -0.41
N GLY A 80 -7.02 3.87 -1.62
CA GLY A 80 -7.33 2.51 -2.05
C GLY A 80 -6.39 1.50 -1.38
N ARG A 81 -6.84 0.25 -1.27
CA ARG A 81 -6.02 -0.85 -0.78
C ARG A 81 -6.28 -2.05 -1.68
N GLU A 82 -5.48 -2.12 -2.70
CA GLU A 82 -5.46 -3.22 -3.64
C GLU A 82 -4.72 -4.40 -3.02
N MET A 83 -5.14 -5.61 -3.34
CA MET A 83 -4.61 -6.84 -2.79
C MET A 83 -4.23 -7.81 -3.88
N ASP A 84 -3.22 -8.64 -3.58
CA ASP A 84 -2.70 -9.67 -4.45
C ASP A 84 -3.08 -11.07 -3.93
N ASN A 85 -3.19 -12.04 -4.82
CA ASN A 85 -3.37 -13.45 -4.47
C ASN A 85 -2.17 -14.02 -3.68
N HIS A 86 -0.98 -13.42 -3.83
CA HIS A 86 0.27 -13.79 -3.14
C HIS A 86 0.58 -12.89 -1.95
N PHE A 87 -0.44 -12.58 -1.16
CA PHE A 87 -0.31 -11.98 0.16
C PHE A 87 -0.48 -13.07 1.23
N GLU A 88 0.50 -13.99 1.27
CA GLU A 88 0.42 -15.24 2.03
C GLU A 88 0.24 -15.02 3.52
N ILE A 89 0.89 -14.01 4.11
CA ILE A 89 0.77 -13.70 5.54
C ILE A 89 -0.62 -13.13 5.82
N MET A 90 -1.10 -12.24 4.97
CA MET A 90 -2.43 -11.65 5.11
C MET A 90 -3.51 -12.75 5.04
N TRP A 91 -3.40 -13.68 4.09
CA TRP A 91 -4.36 -14.77 3.96
C TRP A 91 -4.24 -15.79 5.08
N ASP A 92 -3.04 -16.03 5.64
CA ASP A 92 -2.84 -16.87 6.81
C ASP A 92 -3.57 -16.30 8.05
N VAL A 93 -3.52 -14.99 8.26
CA VAL A 93 -4.26 -14.32 9.33
C VAL A 93 -5.77 -14.39 9.10
N PHE A 94 -6.24 -13.95 7.94
CA PHE A 94 -7.67 -13.81 7.68
C PHE A 94 -8.41 -15.13 7.39
N ARG A 95 -7.69 -16.23 7.23
CA ARG A 95 -8.26 -17.58 7.24
C ARG A 95 -8.86 -17.93 8.61
N ASP A 96 -8.25 -17.46 9.69
CA ASP A 96 -8.63 -17.79 11.05
C ASP A 96 -9.47 -16.70 11.75
N VAL A 97 -9.51 -15.50 11.18
CA VAL A 97 -10.32 -14.37 11.69
C VAL A 97 -11.75 -14.49 11.17
N PRO A 98 -12.76 -14.64 12.05
CA PRO A 98 -14.16 -14.72 11.62
C PRO A 98 -14.66 -13.43 10.95
N SER A 99 -15.45 -13.57 9.89
CA SER A 99 -16.20 -12.44 9.33
C SER A 99 -17.21 -11.91 10.36
N ILE A 100 -17.33 -10.57 10.44
CA ILE A 100 -18.38 -9.93 11.23
C ILE A 100 -19.69 -9.77 10.46
N GLU A 101 -19.65 -9.98 9.15
CA GLU A 101 -20.77 -9.82 8.24
C GLU A 101 -21.49 -11.14 7.98
N THR A 102 -20.74 -12.19 7.71
CA THR A 102 -21.25 -13.49 7.32
C THR A 102 -20.98 -14.52 8.42
N PRO A 103 -22.02 -15.06 9.08
CA PRO A 103 -21.84 -16.05 10.14
C PRO A 103 -21.13 -17.33 9.64
N ASN A 104 -20.28 -17.90 10.49
CA ASN A 104 -19.58 -19.17 10.30
C ASN A 104 -18.62 -19.24 9.09
N VAL A 105 -18.16 -18.09 8.60
CA VAL A 105 -17.10 -18.01 7.58
C VAL A 105 -15.97 -17.11 8.08
N SER A 106 -14.78 -17.27 7.51
CA SER A 106 -13.66 -16.38 7.76
C SER A 106 -13.72 -15.13 6.88
N VAL A 107 -12.92 -14.12 7.23
CA VAL A 107 -12.73 -12.94 6.37
C VAL A 107 -12.17 -13.37 5.01
N LEU A 108 -11.27 -14.37 4.97
CA LEU A 108 -10.73 -14.91 3.72
C LEU A 108 -11.79 -15.59 2.86
N ASP A 109 -12.70 -16.38 3.45
CA ASP A 109 -13.79 -17.02 2.72
C ASP A 109 -14.69 -15.98 2.06
N GLU A 110 -15.09 -14.94 2.81
CA GLU A 110 -15.92 -13.85 2.29
C GLU A 110 -15.24 -13.12 1.14
N TYR A 111 -13.96 -12.77 1.31
CA TYR A 111 -13.15 -12.13 0.28
C TYR A 111 -12.99 -13.02 -0.96
N TYR A 112 -12.71 -14.31 -0.79
CA TYR A 112 -12.56 -15.26 -1.90
C TYR A 112 -13.83 -15.34 -2.75
N TRP A 113 -14.99 -15.56 -2.12
CA TRP A 113 -16.24 -15.69 -2.86
C TRP A 113 -16.67 -14.40 -3.53
N LEU A 114 -16.47 -13.26 -2.88
CA LEU A 114 -16.75 -11.95 -3.48
C LEU A 114 -15.97 -11.78 -4.80
N ASN A 115 -14.65 -11.96 -4.77
CA ASN A 115 -13.80 -11.78 -5.96
C ASN A 115 -13.93 -12.90 -6.98
N LYS A 116 -14.43 -14.07 -6.58
CA LYS A 116 -14.75 -15.20 -7.50
C LYS A 116 -16.01 -14.93 -8.29
N HIS A 117 -17.05 -14.39 -7.65
CA HIS A 117 -18.34 -14.14 -8.30
C HIS A 117 -18.38 -12.82 -9.06
N ASP A 118 -17.58 -11.85 -8.67
CA ASP A 118 -17.49 -10.54 -9.33
C ASP A 118 -16.01 -10.18 -9.55
N PRO A 119 -15.32 -10.79 -10.54
CA PRO A 119 -13.92 -10.54 -10.84
C PRO A 119 -13.66 -9.08 -11.19
N ASN A 120 -12.54 -8.54 -10.68
CA ASN A 120 -12.18 -7.17 -10.90
C ASN A 120 -11.59 -6.93 -12.30
N TYR A 121 -12.01 -5.88 -12.97
CA TYR A 121 -11.35 -5.33 -14.17
C TYR A 121 -11.89 -3.95 -14.51
N SER A 122 -11.05 -3.10 -15.11
CA SER A 122 -11.42 -1.78 -15.60
C SER A 122 -11.84 -1.81 -17.07
N LEU A 123 -12.88 -1.04 -17.41
CA LEU A 123 -13.31 -0.79 -18.80
C LEU A 123 -12.80 0.55 -19.34
N CYS A 124 -12.42 1.48 -18.44
CA CYS A 124 -11.82 2.75 -18.79
C CYS A 124 -10.67 3.04 -17.82
N ARG A 125 -9.43 2.96 -18.30
CA ARG A 125 -8.23 3.13 -17.49
C ARG A 125 -7.83 4.60 -17.33
N ALA A 126 -8.12 5.40 -18.35
CA ALA A 126 -7.80 6.82 -18.37
C ALA A 126 -8.78 7.60 -19.25
N THR A 127 -9.00 8.86 -18.91
CA THR A 127 -9.85 9.77 -19.66
C THR A 127 -9.10 10.98 -20.20
N VAL A 128 -9.63 11.56 -21.27
CA VAL A 128 -9.25 12.84 -21.88
C VAL A 128 -10.49 13.65 -22.22
N ASN A 129 -10.35 14.92 -22.58
CA ASN A 129 -11.44 15.74 -23.13
C ASN A 129 -12.73 15.66 -22.30
N LYS A 130 -12.65 15.82 -20.98
CA LYS A 130 -13.82 15.80 -20.10
C LYS A 130 -14.57 14.44 -20.12
N GLY A 131 -13.85 13.36 -19.88
CA GLY A 131 -14.43 12.04 -19.65
C GLY A 131 -14.49 11.11 -20.86
N GLU A 132 -13.95 11.50 -22.02
CA GLU A 132 -13.75 10.59 -23.13
C GLU A 132 -12.69 9.53 -22.80
N ASP A 133 -12.86 8.32 -23.33
CA ASP A 133 -11.85 7.26 -23.17
C ASP A 133 -10.54 7.67 -23.87
N ALA A 134 -9.43 7.62 -23.15
CA ALA A 134 -8.12 7.94 -23.68
C ALA A 134 -7.55 6.88 -24.66
N HIS A 135 -8.27 5.78 -24.89
CA HIS A 135 -7.90 4.69 -25.80
C HIS A 135 -6.45 4.21 -25.64
N THR A 136 -6.11 3.84 -24.43
CA THR A 136 -4.78 3.29 -24.12
C THR A 136 -4.56 1.90 -24.73
N ASP A 137 -5.64 1.24 -25.20
CA ASP A 137 -5.68 -0.05 -25.92
C ASP A 137 -5.00 -1.20 -25.16
N LYS A 138 -4.84 -1.04 -23.84
CA LYS A 138 -4.11 -1.98 -22.98
C LYS A 138 -2.65 -2.20 -23.42
N LEU A 139 -2.06 -1.28 -24.14
CA LEU A 139 -0.68 -1.30 -24.60
C LEU A 139 0.22 -0.52 -23.64
N PHE A 140 1.47 -0.96 -23.50
CA PHE A 140 2.47 -0.24 -22.72
C PHE A 140 3.15 0.88 -23.50
N LYS A 141 3.24 0.73 -24.82
CA LYS A 141 3.91 1.68 -25.73
C LYS A 141 5.34 2.02 -25.29
N LEU A 142 6.07 1.00 -24.80
CA LEU A 142 7.49 1.14 -24.47
C LEU A 142 8.29 1.25 -25.78
N ASP A 143 9.12 2.29 -25.89
CA ASP A 143 10.17 2.33 -26.90
C ASP A 143 11.33 1.40 -26.50
N LYS A 144 12.28 1.20 -27.43
CA LYS A 144 13.39 0.28 -27.24
C LYS A 144 14.28 0.67 -26.05
N ASP A 145 14.56 1.96 -25.89
CA ASP A 145 15.47 2.44 -24.84
C ASP A 145 14.82 2.31 -23.47
N SER A 146 13.53 2.61 -23.38
CA SER A 146 12.70 2.42 -22.18
C SER A 146 12.63 0.93 -21.78
N ALA A 147 12.42 0.02 -22.74
CA ALA A 147 12.37 -1.42 -22.46
C ALA A 147 13.73 -1.96 -21.97
N ILE A 148 14.84 -1.50 -22.56
CA ILE A 148 16.20 -1.85 -22.12
C ILE A 148 16.43 -1.32 -20.70
N ALA A 149 16.12 -0.06 -20.42
CA ALA A 149 16.34 0.56 -19.12
C ALA A 149 15.53 -0.14 -18.01
N LEU A 150 14.27 -0.50 -18.26
CA LEU A 150 13.47 -1.32 -17.32
C LEU A 150 14.08 -2.68 -17.05
N SER A 151 14.58 -3.36 -18.11
CA SER A 151 15.26 -4.64 -17.98
C SER A 151 16.55 -4.52 -17.16
N GLN A 152 17.30 -3.43 -17.37
CA GLN A 152 18.50 -3.15 -16.58
C GLN A 152 18.16 -2.87 -15.11
N LEU A 153 17.12 -2.07 -14.85
CA LEU A 153 16.65 -1.81 -13.48
C LEU A 153 16.28 -3.11 -12.78
N PHE A 154 15.56 -4.01 -13.45
CA PHE A 154 15.15 -5.31 -12.92
C PHE A 154 16.33 -6.17 -12.45
N ILE A 155 17.44 -6.19 -13.20
CA ILE A 155 18.61 -7.03 -12.89
C ILE A 155 19.69 -6.32 -12.06
N THR A 156 19.66 -4.99 -11.94
CA THR A 156 20.70 -4.23 -11.21
C THR A 156 20.67 -4.58 -9.72
N PRO A 157 21.80 -4.91 -9.08
CA PRO A 157 21.86 -5.13 -7.64
C PRO A 157 21.38 -3.92 -6.85
N GLU A 158 20.63 -4.15 -5.75
CA GLU A 158 20.04 -3.07 -4.94
C GLU A 158 21.07 -2.06 -4.44
N VAL A 159 22.25 -2.52 -4.03
CA VAL A 159 23.35 -1.65 -3.58
C VAL A 159 23.77 -0.61 -4.64
N ASN A 160 23.58 -0.90 -5.92
CA ASN A 160 23.88 0.03 -7.01
C ASN A 160 22.74 1.01 -7.30
N LEU A 161 21.60 0.86 -6.61
CA LEU A 161 20.41 1.70 -6.72
C LEU A 161 20.20 2.56 -5.47
N GLU A 162 21.02 2.39 -4.45
CA GLU A 162 20.98 3.23 -3.24
C GLU A 162 21.12 4.70 -3.59
N ASP A 163 20.34 5.56 -2.92
CA ASP A 163 20.26 7.01 -3.09
C ASP A 163 19.87 7.50 -4.52
N LYS A 164 19.53 6.59 -5.44
CA LYS A 164 19.11 6.94 -6.81
C LYS A 164 17.62 7.14 -6.93
N LYS A 165 17.25 8.16 -7.69
CA LYS A 165 15.89 8.38 -8.18
C LYS A 165 15.62 7.52 -9.41
N ILE A 166 14.36 7.23 -9.69
CA ILE A 166 14.01 6.54 -10.96
C ILE A 166 14.37 7.39 -12.19
N SER A 167 14.34 8.72 -12.08
CA SER A 167 14.80 9.64 -13.14
C SER A 167 16.30 9.54 -13.44
N ASP A 168 17.11 8.97 -12.54
CA ASP A 168 18.54 8.78 -12.76
C ASP A 168 18.86 7.52 -13.58
N VAL A 169 17.88 6.62 -13.71
CA VAL A 169 18.06 5.29 -14.31
C VAL A 169 17.16 5.00 -15.51
N LEU A 170 16.12 5.82 -15.73
CA LEU A 170 15.20 5.68 -16.85
C LEU A 170 15.33 6.85 -17.82
N PRO A 171 15.20 6.61 -19.16
CA PRO A 171 15.33 7.67 -20.17
C PRO A 171 14.12 8.61 -20.17
N GLU A 172 14.27 9.81 -20.72
CA GLU A 172 13.19 10.81 -20.78
C GLU A 172 11.96 10.32 -21.57
N SER A 173 12.17 9.51 -22.61
CA SER A 173 11.09 8.91 -23.41
C SER A 173 10.18 7.97 -22.60
N PHE A 174 10.68 7.41 -21.48
CA PHE A 174 9.90 6.53 -20.61
C PHE A 174 8.67 7.22 -20.01
N TRP A 175 8.78 8.51 -19.72
CA TRP A 175 7.70 9.27 -19.07
C TRP A 175 6.48 9.50 -19.94
N GLU A 176 6.61 9.32 -21.26
CA GLU A 176 5.52 9.45 -22.23
C GLU A 176 4.83 8.11 -22.54
N THR A 177 5.29 7.01 -21.95
CA THR A 177 4.73 5.67 -22.17
C THR A 177 3.44 5.44 -21.39
N ASN A 178 2.56 4.57 -21.92
CA ASN A 178 1.40 4.13 -21.17
C ASN A 178 1.83 3.27 -19.96
N PHE A 179 2.97 2.57 -20.04
CA PHE A 179 3.51 1.82 -18.90
C PHE A 179 3.72 2.76 -17.70
N TRP A 180 4.37 3.90 -17.91
CA TRP A 180 4.56 4.88 -16.85
C TRP A 180 3.23 5.42 -16.32
N LEU A 181 2.29 5.76 -17.19
CA LEU A 181 0.96 6.20 -16.80
C LEU A 181 0.27 5.18 -15.88
N TYR A 182 0.30 3.90 -16.26
CA TYR A 182 -0.29 2.84 -15.44
C TYR A 182 0.44 2.64 -14.11
N TRP A 183 1.75 2.66 -14.15
CA TRP A 183 2.61 2.46 -12.98
C TRP A 183 2.49 3.59 -11.98
N GLN A 184 2.63 4.81 -12.44
CA GLN A 184 2.57 6.01 -11.62
C GLN A 184 1.21 6.12 -10.90
N THR A 185 0.12 5.90 -11.59
CA THR A 185 -1.22 6.05 -11.01
C THR A 185 -1.65 4.86 -10.18
N MET A 186 -1.10 3.66 -10.45
CA MET A 186 -1.35 2.48 -9.61
C MET A 186 -0.63 2.55 -8.26
N PHE A 187 0.63 2.94 -8.27
CA PHE A 187 1.51 2.84 -7.11
C PHE A 187 1.90 4.19 -6.51
N ALA A 188 1.44 5.31 -7.09
CA ALA A 188 1.80 6.67 -6.68
C ALA A 188 3.30 7.00 -6.78
N PHE A 189 4.05 6.31 -7.67
CA PHE A 189 5.43 6.67 -7.95
C PHE A 189 5.53 8.03 -8.66
N GLN A 190 6.58 8.76 -8.37
CA GLN A 190 6.94 10.01 -9.04
C GLN A 190 8.38 9.94 -9.54
N LYS A 191 8.79 10.85 -10.44
CA LYS A 191 10.14 10.85 -11.02
C LYS A 191 11.25 10.90 -9.97
N TRP A 192 10.99 11.52 -8.83
CA TRP A 192 11.92 11.60 -7.70
C TRP A 192 11.99 10.33 -6.84
N SER A 193 11.04 9.40 -6.98
CA SER A 193 10.95 8.20 -6.16
C SER A 193 12.18 7.30 -6.30
N SER A 194 12.45 6.52 -5.28
CA SER A 194 13.58 5.60 -5.18
C SER A 194 13.61 4.57 -6.32
N ALA A 195 14.74 4.48 -7.01
CA ALA A 195 14.99 3.43 -8.02
C ALA A 195 15.06 2.03 -7.37
N LEU A 196 15.54 1.94 -6.14
CA LEU A 196 15.58 0.70 -5.36
C LEU A 196 14.16 0.18 -5.11
N GLU A 197 13.25 1.05 -4.66
CA GLU A 197 11.86 0.64 -4.41
C GLU A 197 11.14 0.28 -5.72
N MET A 198 11.36 1.02 -6.80
CA MET A 198 10.78 0.67 -8.10
C MET A 198 11.26 -0.71 -8.58
N LYS A 199 12.55 -1.03 -8.42
CA LYS A 199 13.07 -2.38 -8.71
C LYS A 199 12.35 -3.44 -7.88
N ARG A 200 12.17 -3.24 -6.58
CA ARG A 200 11.47 -4.18 -5.70
C ARG A 200 10.05 -4.44 -6.19
N TYR A 201 9.33 -3.38 -6.58
CA TYR A 201 7.98 -3.49 -7.16
C TYR A 201 7.97 -4.28 -8.47
N LEU A 202 8.91 -4.00 -9.38
CA LEU A 202 9.04 -4.74 -10.63
C LEU A 202 9.29 -6.24 -10.37
N CYS A 203 10.18 -6.57 -9.43
CA CYS A 203 10.47 -7.93 -9.05
C CYS A 203 9.28 -8.62 -8.37
N ARG A 204 8.58 -7.90 -7.47
CA ARG A 204 7.46 -8.43 -6.69
C ARG A 204 6.24 -8.72 -7.54
N TYR A 205 5.97 -7.89 -8.55
CA TYR A 205 4.75 -7.91 -9.34
C TYR A 205 4.93 -8.29 -10.81
N VAL A 206 6.06 -8.87 -11.19
CA VAL A 206 6.31 -9.28 -12.58
C VAL A 206 5.23 -10.24 -13.12
N HIS A 207 4.67 -11.08 -12.26
CA HIS A 207 3.57 -12.01 -12.61
C HIS A 207 2.23 -11.32 -12.87
N HIS A 208 2.08 -10.06 -12.54
CA HIS A 208 0.86 -9.27 -12.77
C HIS A 208 1.00 -8.21 -13.86
N ILE A 209 2.07 -8.30 -14.64
CA ILE A 209 2.34 -7.30 -15.68
C ILE A 209 1.20 -7.21 -16.73
N ASP A 210 0.56 -8.32 -17.02
CA ASP A 210 -0.56 -8.38 -17.95
C ASP A 210 -1.85 -7.73 -17.41
N GLY A 211 -2.02 -7.69 -16.10
CA GLY A 211 -3.15 -7.08 -15.42
C GLY A 211 -2.96 -5.59 -15.09
N LEU A 212 -1.77 -5.02 -15.32
CA LEU A 212 -1.52 -3.60 -15.07
C LEU A 212 -2.39 -2.64 -15.93
N PRO A 213 -2.64 -2.92 -17.21
CA PRO A 213 -3.47 -2.05 -18.03
C PRO A 213 -4.96 -2.01 -17.68
N ASP A 214 -5.51 -3.05 -17.07
CA ASP A 214 -6.94 -3.17 -16.78
C ASP A 214 -7.30 -3.57 -15.35
N PHE A 215 -6.30 -3.65 -14.47
CA PHE A 215 -6.48 -4.02 -13.06
C PHE A 215 -7.09 -5.41 -12.81
N SER A 216 -7.09 -6.31 -13.79
CA SER A 216 -7.63 -7.66 -13.63
C SER A 216 -6.88 -8.50 -12.59
N ALA A 217 -5.65 -8.12 -12.27
CA ALA A 217 -4.85 -8.72 -11.20
C ALA A 217 -5.32 -8.33 -9.78
N LEU A 218 -5.99 -7.19 -9.63
CA LEU A 218 -6.34 -6.65 -8.33
C LEU A 218 -7.56 -7.32 -7.70
N ARG A 219 -7.56 -7.34 -6.37
CA ARG A 219 -8.68 -7.80 -5.55
C ARG A 219 -9.02 -6.75 -4.50
N PHE A 220 -10.27 -6.72 -4.09
CA PHE A 220 -10.81 -5.76 -3.14
C PHE A 220 -11.69 -6.44 -2.11
N THR A 221 -11.82 -5.82 -0.93
CA THR A 221 -12.78 -6.18 0.11
C THR A 221 -14.19 -5.71 -0.24
N LYS A 222 -15.18 -6.18 0.51
CA LYS A 222 -16.59 -5.80 0.33
C LYS A 222 -16.82 -4.32 0.69
N TYR A 223 -16.33 -3.92 1.85
CA TYR A 223 -16.36 -2.55 2.36
C TYR A 223 -14.95 -1.96 2.39
N ASN A 224 -14.78 -0.79 2.97
CA ASN A 224 -13.47 -0.23 3.29
C ASN A 224 -12.64 -1.19 4.18
N GLN A 225 -11.33 -0.96 4.26
CA GLN A 225 -10.43 -1.89 4.95
C GLN A 225 -10.62 -1.91 6.46
N TYR A 226 -11.06 -0.80 7.05
CA TYR A 226 -11.37 -0.79 8.48
C TYR A 226 -12.48 -1.78 8.82
N GLU A 227 -13.61 -1.69 8.13
CA GLU A 227 -14.77 -2.55 8.39
C GLU A 227 -14.57 -4.00 7.94
N SER A 228 -13.80 -4.23 6.87
CA SER A 228 -13.59 -5.57 6.31
C SER A 228 -12.43 -6.34 6.92
N MET A 229 -11.43 -5.66 7.47
CA MET A 229 -10.18 -6.29 7.94
C MET A 229 -9.84 -5.91 9.38
N ILE A 230 -9.78 -4.60 9.68
CA ILE A 230 -9.32 -4.11 10.98
C ILE A 230 -10.33 -4.48 12.07
N LEU A 231 -11.59 -4.17 11.88
CA LEU A 231 -12.63 -4.43 12.86
C LEU A 231 -12.78 -5.94 13.18
N PRO A 232 -12.85 -6.86 12.20
CA PRO A 232 -12.85 -8.30 12.49
C PRO A 232 -11.62 -8.76 13.28
N LEU A 233 -10.43 -8.25 12.95
CA LEU A 233 -9.20 -8.63 13.63
C LEU A 233 -9.17 -8.11 15.08
N ILE A 234 -9.62 -6.89 15.33
CA ILE A 234 -9.78 -6.36 16.69
C ILE A 234 -10.78 -7.20 17.50
N GLU A 235 -11.92 -7.55 16.92
CA GLU A 235 -12.92 -8.39 17.58
C GLU A 235 -12.36 -9.80 17.89
N TYR A 236 -11.56 -10.35 17.00
CA TYR A 236 -10.83 -11.60 17.25
C TYR A 236 -9.89 -11.44 18.45
N LEU A 237 -9.06 -10.41 18.47
CA LEU A 237 -8.10 -10.17 19.56
C LEU A 237 -8.79 -9.94 20.91
N LYS A 238 -9.87 -9.16 20.94
CA LYS A 238 -10.68 -8.95 22.16
C LYS A 238 -11.27 -10.26 22.70
N LYS A 239 -11.72 -11.17 21.84
CA LYS A 239 -12.22 -12.49 22.23
C LYS A 239 -11.14 -13.38 22.86
N HIS A 240 -9.87 -13.06 22.64
CA HIS A 240 -8.72 -13.72 23.24
C HIS A 240 -8.12 -12.92 24.40
N ASP A 241 -8.87 -11.98 24.97
CA ASP A 241 -8.49 -11.16 26.12
C ASP A 241 -7.28 -10.23 25.91
N VAL A 242 -6.99 -9.86 24.64
CA VAL A 242 -5.93 -8.90 24.32
C VAL A 242 -6.37 -7.50 24.76
N ASP A 243 -5.48 -6.80 25.49
CA ASP A 243 -5.71 -5.47 26.03
C ASP A 243 -5.39 -4.40 24.98
N VAL A 244 -6.40 -3.62 24.58
CA VAL A 244 -6.25 -2.51 23.62
C VAL A 244 -6.45 -1.20 24.35
N GLN A 245 -5.40 -0.40 24.45
CA GLN A 245 -5.37 0.88 25.15
C GLN A 245 -5.27 2.05 24.16
N PHE A 246 -6.24 2.96 24.21
CA PHE A 246 -6.26 4.20 23.43
C PHE A 246 -5.74 5.39 24.24
N GLY A 247 -5.35 6.47 23.55
CA GLY A 247 -4.76 7.66 24.16
C GLY A 247 -3.35 7.45 24.71
N MET A 248 -2.65 6.42 24.23
CA MET A 248 -1.30 6.04 24.65
C MET A 248 -0.27 6.59 23.66
N ASP A 249 0.19 7.82 23.86
CA ASP A 249 1.19 8.47 23.01
C ASP A 249 2.61 8.09 23.43
N VAL A 250 3.16 7.01 22.88
CA VAL A 250 4.50 6.51 23.21
C VAL A 250 5.55 7.43 22.58
N LYS A 251 6.41 8.00 23.42
CA LYS A 251 7.43 8.98 23.05
C LYS A 251 8.82 8.38 22.88
N ASN A 252 9.13 7.31 23.60
CA ASN A 252 10.42 6.66 23.53
C ASN A 252 10.38 5.21 24.03
N VAL A 253 11.30 4.41 23.52
CA VAL A 253 11.68 3.11 24.04
C VAL A 253 13.14 3.22 24.45
N VAL A 254 13.42 3.16 25.73
CA VAL A 254 14.80 3.23 26.25
C VAL A 254 15.47 1.88 26.05
N ILE A 255 16.58 1.87 25.33
CA ILE A 255 17.33 0.67 24.98
C ILE A 255 18.72 0.73 25.63
N GLU A 256 19.04 -0.31 26.39
CA GLU A 256 20.37 -0.49 26.96
C GLU A 256 21.19 -1.45 26.10
N ASP A 257 22.40 -1.04 25.74
CA ASP A 257 23.35 -1.87 24.99
C ASP A 257 24.52 -2.25 25.89
N VAL A 258 24.55 -3.51 26.29
CA VAL A 258 25.63 -4.10 27.09
C VAL A 258 26.30 -5.20 26.27
N ASP A 259 27.55 -4.98 25.91
CA ASP A 259 28.37 -5.93 25.15
C ASP A 259 27.70 -6.40 23.85
N GLY A 260 27.00 -5.48 23.15
CA GLY A 260 26.30 -5.75 21.91
C GLY A 260 24.93 -6.42 22.08
N LYS A 261 24.50 -6.71 23.32
CA LYS A 261 23.13 -7.14 23.63
C LYS A 261 22.28 -5.91 23.93
N LYS A 262 21.29 -5.70 23.08
CA LYS A 262 20.39 -4.55 23.13
C LYS A 262 19.05 -4.96 23.75
N THR A 263 18.70 -4.36 24.87
CA THR A 263 17.49 -4.71 25.64
C THR A 263 16.64 -3.47 25.88
N ALA A 264 15.38 -3.51 25.50
CA ALA A 264 14.40 -2.48 25.86
C ALA A 264 14.14 -2.55 27.38
N LYS A 265 14.29 -1.42 28.08
CA LYS A 265 14.22 -1.31 29.54
C LYS A 265 13.05 -0.50 30.04
N GLU A 266 12.54 0.41 29.23
CA GLU A 266 11.47 1.31 29.64
C GLU A 266 10.70 1.82 28.41
N LEU A 267 9.39 1.92 28.52
CA LEU A 267 8.53 2.66 27.60
C LEU A 267 8.17 3.99 28.24
N ILE A 268 8.41 5.10 27.55
CA ILE A 268 8.00 6.44 27.96
C ILE A 268 6.83 6.86 27.10
N TYR A 269 5.71 7.24 27.72
CA TYR A 269 4.49 7.65 27.02
C TYR A 269 3.80 8.82 27.71
N VAL A 270 2.95 9.51 26.95
CA VAL A 270 2.05 10.56 27.47
C VAL A 270 0.62 10.04 27.42
N LYS A 271 -0.08 10.14 28.54
CA LYS A 271 -1.51 9.87 28.66
C LYS A 271 -2.15 10.97 29.51
N ASP A 272 -3.28 11.51 29.08
CA ASP A 272 -3.98 12.61 29.75
C ASP A 272 -3.05 13.81 30.04
N ASN A 273 -2.19 14.16 29.08
CA ASN A 273 -1.15 15.20 29.17
C ASN A 273 -0.13 14.99 30.30
N LYS A 274 0.05 13.77 30.76
CA LYS A 274 1.06 13.42 31.77
C LYS A 274 2.02 12.39 31.21
N GLU A 275 3.31 12.67 31.33
CA GLU A 275 4.34 11.69 31.03
C GLU A 275 4.37 10.60 32.11
N GLN A 276 4.42 9.37 31.64
CA GLN A 276 4.44 8.16 32.46
C GLN A 276 5.41 7.15 31.83
N SER A 277 5.78 6.13 32.58
CA SER A 277 6.65 5.08 32.06
C SER A 277 6.21 3.68 32.50
N ILE A 278 6.59 2.69 31.70
CA ILE A 278 6.45 1.27 32.00
C ILE A 278 7.87 0.70 32.07
N PRO A 279 8.35 0.30 33.25
CA PRO A 279 9.62 -0.42 33.35
C PRO A 279 9.49 -1.81 32.74
N LEU A 280 10.53 -2.23 32.00
CA LEU A 280 10.56 -3.50 31.27
C LEU A 280 11.68 -4.40 31.79
N THR A 281 11.43 -5.69 31.75
CA THR A 281 12.41 -6.76 31.96
C THR A 281 12.82 -7.40 30.63
N ALA A 282 13.73 -8.32 30.63
CA ALA A 282 14.10 -9.10 29.45
C ALA A 282 12.99 -10.08 28.99
N ASP A 283 12.01 -10.33 29.85
CA ASP A 283 10.83 -11.15 29.53
C ASP A 283 9.69 -10.34 28.91
N ASP A 284 9.77 -9.01 28.91
CA ASP A 284 8.79 -8.12 28.30
C ASP A 284 9.21 -7.82 26.86
N LEU A 285 8.38 -8.21 25.91
CA LEU A 285 8.62 -8.01 24.47
C LEU A 285 8.06 -6.67 24.03
N VAL A 286 8.78 -5.96 23.15
CA VAL A 286 8.35 -4.66 22.60
C VAL A 286 8.33 -4.69 21.09
N PHE A 287 7.18 -4.36 20.49
CA PHE A 287 6.99 -4.27 19.04
C PHE A 287 6.77 -2.79 18.69
N ILE A 288 7.65 -2.24 17.88
CA ILE A 288 7.73 -0.79 17.64
C ILE A 288 7.31 -0.49 16.21
N THR A 289 6.16 0.16 16.02
CA THR A 289 5.84 0.78 14.73
C THR A 289 6.64 2.09 14.62
N ASN A 290 7.66 2.08 13.76
CA ASN A 290 8.57 3.20 13.57
C ASN A 290 8.20 3.99 12.31
N GLY A 291 7.58 5.14 12.48
CA GLY A 291 7.10 5.96 11.36
C GLY A 291 5.73 5.51 10.84
N CYS A 292 4.98 6.46 10.29
CA CYS A 292 3.66 6.22 9.71
C CYS A 292 3.43 7.13 8.52
N CYS A 293 3.02 6.57 7.38
CA CYS A 293 2.76 7.34 6.17
C CYS A 293 1.51 8.25 6.27
N THR A 294 0.63 8.03 7.23
CA THR A 294 -0.55 8.86 7.49
C THR A 294 -0.41 9.72 8.75
N ASP A 295 0.81 9.81 9.30
CA ASP A 295 1.10 10.71 10.42
C ASP A 295 0.81 12.16 10.04
N THR A 296 0.32 12.95 10.98
CA THR A 296 0.03 14.38 10.83
C THR A 296 -0.95 14.71 9.69
N SER A 297 -1.83 13.75 9.31
CA SER A 297 -2.86 13.99 8.30
C SER A 297 -3.80 15.11 8.72
N SER A 298 -4.15 16.00 7.79
CA SER A 298 -5.10 17.09 8.01
C SER A 298 -6.38 16.89 7.21
N TYR A 299 -7.53 17.17 7.83
CA TYR A 299 -8.84 16.89 7.28
C TYR A 299 -9.61 18.18 7.00
N GLY A 300 -10.18 18.27 5.81
CA GLY A 300 -11.15 19.29 5.44
C GLY A 300 -12.55 18.69 5.23
N ASP A 301 -13.47 19.53 4.89
CA ASP A 301 -14.86 19.16 4.63
C ASP A 301 -15.42 19.93 3.42
N GLN A 302 -16.72 19.82 3.18
CA GLN A 302 -17.41 20.48 2.06
C GLN A 302 -17.04 21.97 1.91
N THR A 303 -16.94 22.70 3.01
CA THR A 303 -16.78 24.16 3.01
C THR A 303 -15.43 24.65 3.55
N HIS A 304 -14.61 23.76 4.08
CA HIS A 304 -13.33 24.11 4.67
C HIS A 304 -12.20 23.27 4.06
N ALA A 305 -11.14 23.96 3.62
CA ALA A 305 -9.89 23.32 3.27
C ALA A 305 -9.22 22.70 4.52
N PRO A 306 -8.36 21.69 4.35
CA PRO A 306 -7.58 21.17 5.48
C PRO A 306 -6.65 22.25 6.05
N ASP A 307 -6.56 22.31 7.38
CA ASP A 307 -5.62 23.22 8.04
C ASP A 307 -4.20 22.63 7.99
N LEU A 308 -3.30 23.26 7.25
CA LEU A 308 -1.92 22.83 7.08
C LEU A 308 -0.96 23.54 8.06
N SER A 309 -1.43 24.45 8.88
CA SER A 309 -0.60 25.31 9.76
C SER A 309 0.17 24.53 10.84
N HIS A 310 -0.33 23.34 11.21
CA HIS A 310 0.29 22.45 12.19
C HIS A 310 1.30 21.47 11.59
N ILE A 311 1.41 21.41 10.27
CA ILE A 311 2.33 20.50 9.58
C ILE A 311 3.71 21.12 9.56
N VAL A 312 4.64 20.50 10.27
CA VAL A 312 6.03 20.90 10.31
C VAL A 312 6.89 19.80 9.70
N ASN A 313 7.68 20.18 8.70
CA ASN A 313 8.56 19.25 8.00
C ASN A 313 9.47 18.49 8.96
N GLY A 314 9.49 17.18 8.85
CA GLY A 314 10.28 16.30 9.72
C GLY A 314 9.69 16.05 11.11
N GLN A 315 8.46 16.49 11.41
CA GLN A 315 7.82 16.28 12.70
C GLN A 315 6.56 15.42 12.56
N GLY A 316 6.24 14.71 13.63
CA GLY A 316 5.08 13.84 13.76
C GLY A 316 5.32 12.84 14.89
N GLU A 317 4.26 12.30 15.46
CA GLU A 317 4.40 11.49 16.67
C GLU A 317 5.16 10.19 16.40
N SER A 318 4.89 9.51 15.32
CA SER A 318 5.58 8.27 14.94
C SER A 318 7.02 8.53 14.48
N TRP A 319 7.27 9.67 13.84
CA TRP A 319 8.60 10.12 13.43
C TRP A 319 9.45 10.52 14.64
N ASP A 320 8.87 11.23 15.60
CA ASP A 320 9.56 11.66 16.83
C ASP A 320 9.92 10.45 17.71
N LEU A 321 9.02 9.46 17.83
CA LEU A 321 9.32 8.18 18.47
C LEU A 321 10.54 7.52 17.81
N TRP A 322 10.52 7.37 16.48
CA TRP A 322 11.64 6.75 15.77
C TRP A 322 12.94 7.53 15.91
N LYS A 323 12.90 8.87 15.82
CA LYS A 323 14.06 9.74 16.06
C LYS A 323 14.64 9.58 17.46
N ASN A 324 13.78 9.48 18.47
CA ASN A 324 14.23 9.29 19.84
C ASN A 324 14.92 7.93 20.05
N ILE A 325 14.43 6.89 19.39
CA ILE A 325 15.07 5.57 19.40
C ILE A 325 16.37 5.60 18.59
N ALA A 326 16.36 6.18 17.39
CA ALA A 326 17.54 6.24 16.51
C ALA A 326 18.73 6.98 17.14
N LYS A 327 18.48 8.01 17.95
CA LYS A 327 19.54 8.72 18.73
C LYS A 327 20.30 7.84 19.71
N GLN A 328 19.76 6.69 20.09
CA GLN A 328 20.40 5.74 21.02
C GLN A 328 21.30 4.74 20.31
N ALA A 329 21.24 4.67 18.97
CA ALA A 329 22.09 3.79 18.17
C ALA A 329 23.55 4.22 18.22
N LYS A 330 24.45 3.25 18.26
CA LYS A 330 25.90 3.48 18.13
C LYS A 330 26.32 3.62 16.65
N HIS A 331 25.56 3.00 15.76
CA HIS A 331 25.74 2.99 14.31
C HIS A 331 24.38 3.15 13.64
N ASP A 332 24.13 2.44 12.54
CA ASP A 332 22.92 2.56 11.71
C ASP A 332 21.81 1.56 12.10
N GLU A 333 21.96 0.86 13.24
CA GLU A 333 21.11 -0.29 13.59
C GLU A 333 19.64 0.04 13.81
N TYR A 334 19.29 1.31 14.07
CA TYR A 334 17.89 1.75 14.22
C TYR A 334 17.42 2.64 13.06
N GLY A 335 18.20 2.67 11.96
CA GLY A 335 17.88 3.41 10.75
C GLY A 335 17.94 4.93 10.86
N HIS A 336 17.51 5.63 9.80
CA HIS A 336 17.64 7.07 9.65
C HIS A 336 16.29 7.71 9.30
N PRO A 337 15.42 8.03 10.29
CA PRO A 337 14.08 8.55 10.05
C PRO A 337 14.04 9.83 9.21
N ASP A 338 15.06 10.71 9.32
CA ASP A 338 15.11 11.96 8.57
C ASP A 338 15.18 11.76 7.04
N VAL A 339 15.68 10.62 6.56
CA VAL A 339 15.65 10.26 5.13
C VAL A 339 14.21 10.25 4.61
N PHE A 340 13.26 9.83 5.43
CA PHE A 340 11.87 9.63 5.02
C PHE A 340 10.96 10.81 5.33
N CYS A 341 11.18 11.53 6.44
CA CYS A 341 10.24 12.54 6.93
C CYS A 341 10.68 13.98 6.69
N SER A 342 11.84 14.26 6.08
CA SER A 342 12.35 15.63 5.95
C SER A 342 11.89 16.39 4.70
N ASP A 343 11.00 15.82 3.88
CA ASP A 343 10.53 16.46 2.66
C ASP A 343 9.03 16.25 2.44
N THR A 344 8.22 16.95 3.23
CA THR A 344 6.75 16.90 3.13
C THR A 344 6.21 17.52 1.84
N GLU A 345 6.99 18.38 1.16
CA GLU A 345 6.59 18.95 -0.13
C GLU A 345 6.65 17.90 -1.26
N ALA A 346 7.62 17.00 -1.23
CA ALA A 346 7.70 15.92 -2.21
C ALA A 346 6.81 14.72 -1.86
N THR A 347 6.68 14.39 -0.57
CA THR A 347 6.05 13.12 -0.13
C THR A 347 4.55 13.21 0.08
N ASN A 348 3.95 14.38 0.00
CA ASN A 348 2.52 14.53 0.20
C ASN A 348 1.70 14.09 -1.02
N TRP A 349 0.47 13.75 -0.74
CA TRP A 349 -0.64 13.79 -1.69
C TRP A 349 -1.93 14.18 -0.94
N MET A 350 -2.99 14.44 -1.69
CA MET A 350 -4.29 14.75 -1.11
C MET A 350 -5.36 13.83 -1.69
N SER A 351 -6.23 13.34 -0.85
CA SER A 351 -7.42 12.59 -1.24
C SER A 351 -8.69 13.35 -0.90
N ALA A 352 -9.78 13.01 -1.59
CA ALA A 352 -11.12 13.47 -1.28
C ALA A 352 -12.12 12.34 -1.47
N THR A 353 -13.24 12.41 -0.75
CA THR A 353 -14.36 11.49 -0.87
C THR A 353 -15.60 12.28 -1.22
N VAL A 354 -16.13 12.08 -2.42
CA VAL A 354 -17.38 12.69 -2.88
C VAL A 354 -18.52 11.72 -2.63
N GLU A 355 -19.54 12.14 -1.88
CA GLU A 355 -20.80 11.44 -1.69
C GLU A 355 -21.87 12.09 -2.55
N THR A 356 -22.58 11.32 -3.38
CA THR A 356 -23.69 11.83 -4.21
C THR A 356 -24.75 10.78 -4.46
N SER A 357 -25.99 11.23 -4.67
CA SER A 357 -27.11 10.45 -5.20
C SER A 357 -27.73 11.09 -6.45
N ASN A 358 -27.08 12.09 -7.03
CA ASN A 358 -27.59 12.83 -8.18
C ASN A 358 -27.54 11.96 -9.46
N GLU A 359 -28.68 11.75 -10.10
CA GLU A 359 -28.84 10.88 -11.28
C GLU A 359 -28.02 11.37 -12.48
N ASP A 360 -27.89 12.67 -12.68
CA ASP A 360 -27.14 13.22 -13.81
C ASP A 360 -25.63 12.94 -13.64
N ILE A 361 -25.09 13.12 -12.44
CA ILE A 361 -23.71 12.76 -12.08
C ILE A 361 -23.49 11.25 -12.26
N ILE A 362 -24.41 10.43 -11.76
CA ILE A 362 -24.33 8.96 -11.89
C ILE A 362 -24.35 8.54 -13.36
N GLN A 363 -25.14 9.21 -14.21
CA GLN A 363 -25.15 8.93 -15.65
C GLN A 363 -23.80 9.24 -16.31
N HIS A 364 -23.11 10.33 -15.92
CA HIS A 364 -21.75 10.63 -16.40
C HIS A 364 -20.74 9.56 -15.97
N ILE A 365 -20.81 9.11 -14.71
CA ILE A 365 -20.02 7.98 -14.22
C ILE A 365 -20.28 6.72 -15.06
N MET A 366 -21.54 6.38 -15.32
CA MET A 366 -21.93 5.21 -16.13
C MET A 366 -21.43 5.32 -17.57
N ASN A 367 -21.44 6.52 -18.15
CA ASN A 367 -20.91 6.77 -19.49
C ASN A 367 -19.41 6.46 -19.59
N ILE A 368 -18.64 6.72 -18.53
CA ILE A 368 -17.21 6.43 -18.45
C ILE A 368 -16.97 4.96 -18.11
N CYS A 369 -17.52 4.48 -17.00
CA CYS A 369 -17.25 3.14 -16.46
C CYS A 369 -18.00 2.02 -17.16
N LYS A 370 -19.04 2.33 -17.93
CA LYS A 370 -19.97 1.38 -18.58
C LYS A 370 -20.71 0.46 -17.60
N ARG A 371 -20.84 0.88 -16.34
CA ARG A 371 -21.46 0.13 -15.24
C ARG A 371 -22.19 1.07 -14.29
N ASP A 372 -23.32 0.59 -13.73
CA ASP A 372 -24.02 1.32 -12.67
C ASP A 372 -23.27 1.15 -11.34
N PRO A 373 -22.79 2.22 -10.70
CA PRO A 373 -22.08 2.14 -9.43
C PRO A 373 -22.96 1.62 -8.28
N ARG A 374 -24.29 1.71 -8.38
CA ARG A 374 -25.25 1.24 -7.37
C ARG A 374 -25.55 -0.26 -7.45
N ALA A 375 -25.02 -0.95 -8.45
CA ALA A 375 -25.28 -2.38 -8.66
C ALA A 375 -24.60 -3.30 -7.62
N GLY A 376 -23.83 -2.78 -6.69
CA GLY A 376 -23.07 -3.58 -5.69
C GLY A 376 -21.95 -4.42 -6.30
N LYS A 377 -21.53 -4.10 -7.52
CA LYS A 377 -20.52 -4.81 -8.29
C LYS A 377 -19.33 -3.91 -8.60
N VAL A 378 -18.28 -4.51 -9.20
CA VAL A 378 -17.14 -3.76 -9.73
C VAL A 378 -17.63 -2.61 -10.60
N THR A 379 -17.19 -1.39 -10.32
CA THR A 379 -17.55 -0.17 -11.08
C THR A 379 -16.38 0.29 -11.93
N THR A 380 -15.40 1.00 -11.37
CA THR A 380 -14.22 1.43 -12.13
C THR A 380 -13.20 0.29 -12.32
N GLY A 381 -13.19 -0.67 -11.42
CA GLY A 381 -12.22 -1.77 -11.39
C GLY A 381 -10.84 -1.34 -10.91
N GLY A 382 -10.69 -0.12 -10.46
CA GLY A 382 -9.48 0.54 -10.03
C GLY A 382 -9.50 2.00 -10.44
N ILE A 383 -8.35 2.61 -10.58
CA ILE A 383 -8.18 4.04 -10.80
C ILE A 383 -8.48 4.43 -12.25
N VAL A 384 -9.30 5.45 -12.43
CA VAL A 384 -9.49 6.18 -13.69
C VAL A 384 -8.61 7.44 -13.63
N THR A 385 -7.58 7.48 -14.46
CA THR A 385 -6.64 8.60 -14.50
C THR A 385 -7.14 9.69 -15.45
N VAL A 386 -7.16 10.93 -15.01
CA VAL A 386 -7.49 12.09 -15.83
C VAL A 386 -6.23 12.59 -16.52
N LYS A 387 -6.01 12.22 -17.78
CA LYS A 387 -4.78 12.61 -18.51
C LYS A 387 -4.66 14.11 -18.71
N ASP A 388 -5.76 14.83 -18.84
CA ASP A 388 -5.75 16.30 -19.00
C ASP A 388 -5.20 17.03 -17.77
N SER A 389 -5.17 16.36 -16.61
CA SER A 389 -4.68 16.93 -15.35
C SER A 389 -3.23 16.60 -15.01
N VAL A 390 -2.50 15.89 -15.88
CA VAL A 390 -1.14 15.39 -15.59
C VAL A 390 -0.16 16.52 -15.24
N ASN A 391 -0.28 17.69 -15.87
CA ASN A 391 0.54 18.86 -15.59
C ASN A 391 -0.10 19.84 -14.58
N ASN A 392 -1.25 19.47 -14.03
CA ASN A 392 -2.02 20.20 -13.01
C ASN A 392 -2.06 19.37 -11.73
N TRP A 393 -3.22 19.08 -11.16
CA TRP A 393 -3.34 18.28 -9.95
C TRP A 393 -2.88 16.82 -10.10
N PHE A 394 -2.81 16.32 -11.33
CA PHE A 394 -2.67 14.89 -11.63
C PHE A 394 -3.74 14.06 -10.93
N LEU A 395 -4.98 14.43 -11.22
CA LEU A 395 -6.17 13.87 -10.60
C LEU A 395 -6.44 12.45 -11.11
N SER A 396 -6.79 11.58 -10.20
CA SER A 396 -7.35 10.25 -10.47
C SER A 396 -8.53 9.99 -9.55
N TRP A 397 -9.44 9.10 -9.97
CA TRP A 397 -10.59 8.74 -9.18
C TRP A 397 -10.96 7.26 -9.31
N THR A 398 -11.67 6.73 -8.32
CA THR A 398 -12.17 5.35 -8.32
C THR A 398 -13.47 5.23 -7.57
N ILE A 399 -14.29 4.26 -8.00
CA ILE A 399 -15.48 3.81 -7.31
C ILE A 399 -15.33 2.30 -7.11
N ASN A 400 -15.15 1.91 -5.86
CA ASN A 400 -15.18 0.51 -5.46
C ASN A 400 -16.62 -0.02 -5.41
N ARG A 401 -16.81 -1.31 -5.11
CA ARG A 401 -18.15 -1.86 -4.89
C ARG A 401 -18.90 -1.06 -3.85
N GLN A 402 -20.15 -0.70 -4.15
CA GLN A 402 -21.00 0.04 -3.22
C GLN A 402 -21.98 -0.93 -2.51
N PRO A 403 -22.33 -0.67 -1.26
CA PRO A 403 -21.85 0.42 -0.43
C PRO A 403 -20.38 0.20 0.02
N GLN A 404 -19.61 1.28 0.11
CA GLN A 404 -18.22 1.25 0.58
C GLN A 404 -18.12 1.26 2.12
N PHE A 405 -19.18 1.71 2.79
CA PHE A 405 -19.34 1.67 4.24
C PHE A 405 -20.67 0.99 4.60
N ARG A 406 -20.69 0.23 5.68
CA ARG A 406 -21.90 -0.43 6.18
C ARG A 406 -23.01 0.58 6.55
N SER A 407 -22.61 1.77 6.97
CA SER A 407 -23.53 2.87 7.32
C SER A 407 -23.93 3.74 6.13
N GLN A 408 -23.42 3.46 4.92
CA GLN A 408 -23.75 4.22 3.71
C GLN A 408 -25.19 3.94 3.26
N ASN A 409 -25.90 5.00 2.83
CA ASN A 409 -27.20 4.85 2.22
C ASN A 409 -27.07 4.11 0.88
N LYS A 410 -28.01 3.21 0.59
CA LYS A 410 -28.02 2.39 -0.64
C LYS A 410 -28.12 3.21 -1.95
N ASP A 411 -28.73 4.40 -1.86
CA ASP A 411 -28.94 5.27 -3.02
C ASP A 411 -27.75 6.24 -3.24
N THR A 412 -26.78 6.26 -2.35
CA THR A 412 -25.59 7.11 -2.47
C THR A 412 -24.42 6.34 -3.04
N VAL A 413 -23.58 7.06 -3.78
CA VAL A 413 -22.31 6.57 -4.34
C VAL A 413 -21.18 7.37 -3.70
N LEU A 414 -20.15 6.68 -3.26
CA LEU A 414 -18.91 7.28 -2.79
C LEU A 414 -17.84 7.17 -3.88
N VAL A 415 -17.27 8.30 -4.24
CA VAL A 415 -16.17 8.41 -5.20
C VAL A 415 -14.92 8.83 -4.43
N TRP A 416 -13.87 8.03 -4.52
CA TRP A 416 -12.57 8.40 -3.98
C TRP A 416 -11.75 9.10 -5.06
N LEU A 417 -11.22 10.28 -4.73
CA LEU A 417 -10.34 11.08 -5.57
C LEU A 417 -8.97 11.14 -4.92
N TYR A 418 -7.92 11.23 -5.71
CA TYR A 418 -6.61 11.63 -5.20
C TYR A 418 -5.81 12.38 -6.26
N ALA A 419 -4.90 13.23 -5.79
CA ALA A 419 -3.99 13.98 -6.65
C ALA A 419 -2.56 13.92 -6.13
N LEU A 420 -1.61 13.78 -7.05
CA LEU A 420 -0.18 13.68 -6.74
C LEU A 420 0.52 15.04 -6.73
N HIS A 421 -0.05 16.05 -7.39
CA HIS A 421 0.49 17.42 -7.45
C HIS A 421 -0.46 18.36 -6.70
N THR A 422 -0.26 18.48 -5.39
CA THR A 422 -1.17 19.22 -4.51
C THR A 422 -0.94 20.72 -4.48
N ASP A 423 0.21 21.18 -5.00
CA ASP A 423 0.71 22.57 -5.01
C ASP A 423 0.49 23.29 -6.34
N THR A 424 -0.05 22.62 -7.34
CA THR A 424 -0.32 23.19 -8.68
C THR A 424 -1.79 23.58 -8.82
N GLU A 425 -2.11 24.47 -9.75
CA GLU A 425 -3.49 24.83 -10.08
C GLU A 425 -4.22 23.70 -10.83
N GLY A 426 -5.52 23.56 -10.61
CA GLY A 426 -6.39 22.66 -11.36
C GLY A 426 -6.66 23.16 -12.79
N ASN A 427 -7.29 22.30 -13.57
CA ASN A 427 -7.72 22.64 -14.92
C ASN A 427 -8.91 23.62 -14.91
N TYR A 428 -9.88 23.40 -14.03
CA TYR A 428 -11.08 24.20 -13.84
C TYR A 428 -10.93 25.14 -12.63
N ILE A 429 -10.56 24.61 -11.48
CA ILE A 429 -10.28 25.38 -10.25
C ILE A 429 -8.85 25.92 -10.30
N LYS A 430 -8.71 27.24 -10.45
CA LYS A 430 -7.41 27.92 -10.55
C LYS A 430 -6.80 28.16 -9.16
N LYS A 431 -6.56 27.05 -8.45
CA LYS A 431 -6.08 27.02 -7.08
C LYS A 431 -5.32 25.70 -6.82
N ALA A 432 -4.34 25.71 -5.94
CA ALA A 432 -3.66 24.49 -5.50
C ALA A 432 -4.64 23.57 -4.76
N MET A 433 -4.62 22.26 -5.04
CA MET A 433 -5.60 21.34 -4.45
C MET A 433 -5.58 21.37 -2.92
N ARG A 434 -4.38 21.48 -2.33
CA ARG A 434 -4.20 21.50 -0.87
C ARG A 434 -4.87 22.69 -0.17
N ASP A 435 -5.17 23.76 -0.92
CA ASP A 435 -5.85 24.95 -0.41
C ASP A 435 -7.34 24.94 -0.72
N CYS A 436 -7.86 23.91 -1.40
CA CYS A 436 -9.25 23.81 -1.82
C CYS A 436 -10.15 23.25 -0.73
N THR A 437 -11.39 23.74 -0.71
CA THR A 437 -12.51 23.11 0.02
C THR A 437 -12.96 21.83 -0.70
N GLY A 438 -13.73 20.98 -0.01
CA GLY A 438 -14.32 19.80 -0.65
C GLY A 438 -15.18 20.15 -1.86
N GLU A 439 -15.95 21.22 -1.78
CA GLU A 439 -16.77 21.74 -2.87
C GLU A 439 -15.94 22.11 -4.10
N GLU A 440 -14.82 22.83 -3.94
CA GLU A 440 -13.92 23.19 -5.03
C GLU A 440 -13.30 21.95 -5.69
N ILE A 441 -12.91 20.95 -4.90
CA ILE A 441 -12.39 19.68 -5.43
C ILE A 441 -13.47 18.91 -6.19
N CYS A 442 -14.70 18.90 -5.69
CA CYS A 442 -15.84 18.32 -6.40
C CYS A 442 -16.08 19.01 -7.74
N GLN A 443 -15.99 20.34 -7.82
CA GLN A 443 -16.12 21.10 -9.08
C GLN A 443 -15.07 20.67 -10.11
N GLU A 444 -13.82 20.55 -9.73
CA GLU A 444 -12.75 20.06 -10.62
C GLU A 444 -13.05 18.66 -11.16
N TRP A 445 -13.47 17.74 -10.28
CA TRP A 445 -13.84 16.39 -10.70
C TRP A 445 -15.06 16.36 -11.62
N LEU A 446 -16.14 17.11 -11.33
CA LEU A 446 -17.33 17.23 -12.17
C LEU A 446 -16.99 17.75 -13.58
N TYR A 447 -16.06 18.72 -13.68
CA TYR A 447 -15.55 19.20 -14.95
C TYR A 447 -14.89 18.06 -15.75
N HIS A 448 -14.07 17.25 -15.09
CA HIS A 448 -13.32 16.17 -15.73
C HIS A 448 -14.16 14.95 -16.11
N ILE A 449 -15.33 14.74 -15.51
CA ILE A 449 -16.27 13.70 -15.94
C ILE A 449 -17.25 14.19 -17.02
N GLY A 450 -17.11 15.45 -17.48
CA GLY A 450 -17.89 16.01 -18.58
C GLY A 450 -19.21 16.62 -18.18
N MET A 451 -19.37 17.03 -16.93
CA MET A 451 -20.56 17.78 -16.49
C MET A 451 -20.66 19.12 -17.20
N ASP A 452 -21.89 19.53 -17.54
CA ASP A 452 -22.16 20.87 -18.08
C ASP A 452 -21.67 21.93 -17.09
N GLU A 453 -20.82 22.85 -17.56
CA GLU A 453 -20.18 23.86 -16.71
C GLU A 453 -21.21 24.75 -15.99
N SER A 454 -22.39 24.98 -16.59
CA SER A 454 -23.47 25.73 -15.94
C SER A 454 -24.08 25.05 -14.71
N LYS A 455 -23.89 23.72 -14.57
CA LYS A 455 -24.40 22.91 -13.46
C LYS A 455 -23.35 22.60 -12.39
N ILE A 456 -22.07 22.71 -12.72
CA ILE A 456 -20.97 22.26 -11.85
C ILE A 456 -21.08 22.87 -10.45
N LYS A 457 -21.25 24.20 -10.38
CA LYS A 457 -21.35 24.88 -9.10
C LYS A 457 -22.56 24.43 -8.30
N ASP A 458 -23.74 24.42 -8.90
CA ASP A 458 -24.99 23.99 -8.23
C ASP A 458 -24.89 22.55 -7.72
N TYR A 459 -24.32 21.64 -8.53
CA TYR A 459 -24.22 20.23 -8.15
C TYR A 459 -23.18 20.00 -7.04
N SER A 460 -22.05 20.71 -7.06
CA SER A 460 -21.06 20.62 -6.00
C SER A 460 -21.59 21.13 -4.66
N GLU A 461 -22.39 22.23 -4.68
CA GLU A 461 -22.95 22.84 -3.49
C GLU A 461 -24.16 22.08 -2.92
N ASN A 462 -25.05 21.56 -3.79
CA ASN A 462 -26.39 21.09 -3.41
C ASN A 462 -26.65 19.59 -3.65
N ALA A 463 -25.83 18.91 -4.46
CA ALA A 463 -26.03 17.50 -4.83
C ALA A 463 -24.86 16.59 -4.40
N CYS A 464 -23.79 17.15 -3.88
CA CYS A 464 -22.62 16.43 -3.40
C CYS A 464 -22.27 16.84 -1.97
N ASN A 465 -21.63 15.92 -1.25
CA ASN A 465 -20.93 16.22 -0.01
C ASN A 465 -19.51 15.68 -0.11
N THR A 466 -18.51 16.54 0.08
CA THR A 466 -17.12 16.18 -0.17
C THR A 466 -16.24 16.44 1.05
N THR A 467 -15.58 15.40 1.51
CA THR A 467 -14.55 15.47 2.56
C THR A 467 -13.18 15.36 1.95
N THR A 468 -12.17 15.94 2.61
CA THR A 468 -10.80 15.95 2.09
C THR A 468 -9.80 15.52 3.15
N CYS A 469 -8.67 14.96 2.71
CA CYS A 469 -7.57 14.55 3.57
C CYS A 469 -6.23 14.85 2.91
N PHE A 470 -5.47 15.76 3.49
CA PHE A 470 -4.08 16.02 3.11
C PHE A 470 -3.15 15.14 3.97
N MET A 471 -2.23 14.44 3.33
CA MET A 471 -1.32 13.50 3.97
C MET A 471 0.14 13.86 3.64
N PRO A 472 0.87 14.51 4.56
CA PRO A 472 2.21 15.04 4.26
C PRO A 472 3.26 13.96 4.01
N TYR A 473 3.11 12.79 4.61
CA TYR A 473 4.10 11.70 4.57
C TYR A 473 3.67 10.48 3.76
N ILE A 474 2.59 10.58 2.98
CA ILE A 474 1.98 9.40 2.35
C ILE A 474 2.93 8.65 1.40
N ASN A 475 3.84 9.34 0.73
CA ASN A 475 4.87 8.77 -0.14
C ASN A 475 6.28 8.78 0.50
N ALA A 476 6.40 9.04 1.79
CA ALA A 476 7.68 9.09 2.51
C ALA A 476 8.55 7.84 2.29
N PHE A 477 7.91 6.67 2.21
CA PHE A 477 8.59 5.39 2.00
C PHE A 477 9.23 5.24 0.59
N PHE A 478 8.90 6.11 -0.35
CA PHE A 478 9.53 6.15 -1.70
C PHE A 478 10.72 7.09 -1.79
N GLN A 479 11.16 7.72 -0.71
CA GLN A 479 12.37 8.53 -0.73
C GLN A 479 13.58 7.68 -1.14
N PRO A 480 14.50 8.22 -1.99
CA PRO A 480 15.78 7.60 -2.26
C PRO A 480 16.51 7.32 -0.95
N ARG A 481 17.04 6.13 -0.81
CA ARG A 481 17.60 5.64 0.45
C ARG A 481 18.67 4.58 0.26
N LYS A 482 19.40 4.33 1.32
CA LYS A 482 20.25 3.14 1.48
C LYS A 482 19.50 2.02 2.19
N ASN A 483 20.00 0.80 2.05
CA ASN A 483 19.40 -0.35 2.76
C ASN A 483 19.43 -0.20 4.30
N VAL A 484 20.45 0.48 4.84
CA VAL A 484 20.59 0.73 6.30
C VAL A 484 19.65 1.81 6.84
N ASP A 485 19.00 2.60 6.00
CA ASP A 485 18.12 3.69 6.45
C ASP A 485 16.83 3.19 7.11
N ARG A 486 16.43 1.94 6.84
CA ARG A 486 15.38 1.25 7.61
C ARG A 486 16.01 0.26 8.57
N PRO A 487 15.60 0.21 9.85
CA PRO A 487 16.06 -0.83 10.75
C PRO A 487 15.53 -2.20 10.29
N LYS A 488 16.32 -3.24 10.48
CA LYS A 488 15.82 -4.62 10.33
C LYS A 488 14.67 -4.85 11.30
N VAL A 489 13.74 -5.75 10.96
CA VAL A 489 12.67 -6.16 11.89
C VAL A 489 13.27 -6.54 13.25
N ILE A 490 14.34 -7.34 13.26
CA ILE A 490 15.13 -7.59 14.46
C ILE A 490 16.53 -7.01 14.24
N PRO A 491 16.86 -5.87 14.86
CA PRO A 491 18.23 -5.35 14.83
C PRO A 491 19.24 -6.33 15.42
N GLU A 492 20.46 -6.29 14.93
CA GLU A 492 21.52 -7.15 15.45
C GLU A 492 21.75 -6.91 16.95
N GLY A 493 21.73 -7.99 17.73
CA GLY A 493 21.86 -7.95 19.18
C GLY A 493 20.57 -7.61 19.94
N ALA A 494 19.46 -7.35 19.28
CA ALA A 494 18.18 -7.12 19.95
C ALA A 494 17.71 -8.38 20.71
N VAL A 495 17.38 -8.19 21.98
CA VAL A 495 16.99 -9.29 22.88
C VAL A 495 15.48 -9.43 22.97
N ASN A 496 14.76 -8.32 23.15
CA ASN A 496 13.35 -8.31 23.50
C ASN A 496 12.52 -7.27 22.73
N PHE A 497 13.04 -6.71 21.64
CA PHE A 497 12.29 -5.75 20.84
C PHE A 497 12.47 -5.97 19.34
N ALA A 498 11.50 -5.49 18.58
CA ALA A 498 11.44 -5.53 17.13
C ALA A 498 10.89 -4.23 16.56
N PHE A 499 11.31 -3.86 15.34
CA PHE A 499 10.65 -2.85 14.53
C PHE A 499 9.65 -3.51 13.59
N ILE A 500 8.47 -2.91 13.43
CA ILE A 500 7.40 -3.44 12.57
C ILE A 500 6.77 -2.32 11.73
N GLY A 501 6.09 -2.70 10.65
CA GLY A 501 5.38 -1.77 9.77
C GLY A 501 6.17 -1.38 8.53
N GLN A 502 5.74 -0.30 7.87
CA GLN A 502 6.26 0.11 6.55
C GLN A 502 7.72 0.60 6.58
N PHE A 503 8.23 0.98 7.74
CA PHE A 503 9.59 1.51 7.89
C PHE A 503 10.55 0.54 8.61
N ALA A 504 10.16 -0.72 8.77
CA ALA A 504 11.07 -1.81 9.11
C ALA A 504 11.50 -2.56 7.85
N GLU A 505 12.75 -3.01 7.76
CA GLU A 505 13.28 -3.67 6.57
C GLU A 505 13.03 -5.18 6.62
N THR A 506 12.28 -5.69 5.65
CA THR A 506 12.14 -7.12 5.38
C THR A 506 12.51 -7.42 3.93
N PRO A 507 13.23 -8.53 3.64
CA PRO A 507 13.75 -8.79 2.30
C PRO A 507 12.65 -9.19 1.31
N ARG A 508 12.84 -8.82 0.05
CA ARG A 508 12.08 -9.29 -1.13
C ARG A 508 10.62 -8.87 -1.19
N ASP A 509 10.07 -8.20 -0.19
CA ASP A 509 8.71 -7.67 -0.24
C ASP A 509 8.71 -6.16 -0.50
N THR A 510 7.56 -5.61 -0.83
CA THR A 510 7.42 -4.20 -1.20
C THR A 510 6.60 -3.45 -0.17
N ILE A 511 7.12 -2.31 0.22
CA ILE A 511 6.44 -1.33 1.06
C ILE A 511 5.10 -0.89 0.47
N PHE A 512 4.30 -0.18 1.25
CA PHE A 512 2.98 0.33 0.87
C PHE A 512 1.94 -0.77 0.59
N THR A 513 2.24 -2.01 0.96
CA THR A 513 1.29 -3.11 0.87
C THR A 513 0.82 -3.54 2.26
N THR A 514 -0.39 -4.06 2.34
CA THR A 514 -0.91 -4.67 3.57
C THR A 514 -0.05 -5.85 3.99
N GLU A 515 0.37 -6.66 3.02
CA GLU A 515 1.23 -7.82 3.22
C GLU A 515 2.55 -7.46 3.90
N TYR A 516 3.25 -6.39 3.44
CA TYR A 516 4.53 -5.97 4.02
C TYR A 516 4.41 -5.69 5.53
N SER A 517 3.39 -4.92 5.91
CA SER A 517 3.14 -4.62 7.33
C SER A 517 2.87 -5.89 8.13
N MET A 518 2.04 -6.79 7.61
CA MET A 518 1.67 -8.03 8.28
C MET A 518 2.85 -9.00 8.37
N ARG A 519 3.71 -9.05 7.34
CA ARG A 519 4.94 -9.84 7.32
C ARG A 519 5.90 -9.43 8.42
N THR A 520 6.13 -8.12 8.61
CA THR A 520 6.98 -7.63 9.70
C THR A 520 6.44 -8.03 11.08
N GLY A 521 5.11 -8.04 11.25
CA GLY A 521 4.45 -8.52 12.46
C GLY A 521 4.71 -10.01 12.73
N MET A 522 4.54 -10.86 11.71
CA MET A 522 4.82 -12.30 11.84
C MET A 522 6.31 -12.56 12.12
N GLU A 523 7.19 -11.95 11.33
CA GLU A 523 8.64 -12.10 11.44
C GLU A 523 9.15 -11.73 12.83
N SER A 524 8.64 -10.63 13.40
CA SER A 524 9.02 -10.17 14.72
C SER A 524 8.65 -11.17 15.82
N VAL A 525 7.43 -11.67 15.81
CA VAL A 525 6.94 -12.65 16.80
C VAL A 525 7.71 -13.96 16.68
N TYR A 526 7.87 -14.48 15.47
CA TYR A 526 8.53 -15.77 15.25
C TYR A 526 9.99 -15.74 15.66
N THR A 527 10.66 -14.59 15.47
CA THR A 527 12.06 -14.45 15.88
C THR A 527 12.21 -14.29 17.39
N LEU A 528 11.43 -13.38 18.01
CA LEU A 528 11.57 -13.08 19.44
C LEU A 528 11.14 -14.24 20.34
N LEU A 529 10.17 -15.03 19.92
CA LEU A 529 9.71 -16.21 20.66
C LEU A 529 10.35 -17.52 20.18
N ASN A 530 11.16 -17.47 19.12
CA ASN A 530 11.70 -18.67 18.47
C ASN A 530 10.60 -19.70 18.16
N VAL A 531 9.52 -19.24 17.52
CA VAL A 531 8.39 -20.10 17.15
C VAL A 531 8.87 -21.17 16.18
N ASP A 532 8.54 -22.43 16.45
CA ASP A 532 8.90 -23.58 15.63
C ASP A 532 8.01 -23.67 14.37
N ARG A 533 8.10 -22.65 13.54
CA ARG A 533 7.44 -22.53 12.24
C ARG A 533 8.14 -21.45 11.40
N GLY A 534 8.40 -21.74 10.14
CA GLY A 534 9.03 -20.77 9.23
C GLY A 534 8.08 -19.65 8.81
N VAL A 535 8.63 -18.45 8.58
CA VAL A 535 7.93 -17.38 7.89
C VAL A 535 7.86 -17.74 6.40
N PRO A 536 6.68 -17.76 5.76
CA PRO A 536 6.59 -18.00 4.32
C PRO A 536 7.43 -17.02 3.53
N GLU A 537 8.22 -17.52 2.58
CA GLU A 537 8.95 -16.65 1.67
C GLU A 537 7.98 -15.86 0.80
N VAL A 538 8.41 -14.67 0.37
CA VAL A 538 7.71 -13.92 -0.68
C VAL A 538 7.75 -14.76 -1.96
N TRP A 539 6.61 -14.93 -2.63
CA TRP A 539 6.56 -15.71 -3.86
C TRP A 539 7.54 -15.20 -4.91
N GLY A 540 8.44 -16.08 -5.32
CA GLY A 540 9.59 -15.75 -6.16
C GLY A 540 9.27 -15.74 -7.66
N SER A 541 8.19 -15.08 -8.10
CA SER A 541 7.78 -14.98 -9.52
C SER A 541 8.88 -14.41 -10.40
N GLN A 542 9.73 -13.54 -9.87
CA GLN A 542 10.91 -13.01 -10.55
C GLN A 542 11.97 -14.07 -10.95
N TYR A 543 11.88 -15.27 -10.39
CA TYR A 543 12.76 -16.41 -10.72
C TYR A 543 12.08 -17.44 -11.62
N ASP A 544 10.78 -17.25 -11.93
CA ASP A 544 10.04 -18.14 -12.81
C ASP A 544 10.18 -17.68 -14.26
N ILE A 545 10.86 -18.48 -15.08
CA ILE A 545 11.09 -18.16 -16.49
C ILE A 545 9.79 -17.95 -17.28
N ARG A 546 8.71 -18.63 -16.89
CA ARG A 546 7.39 -18.47 -17.55
C ARG A 546 6.84 -17.07 -17.33
N GLU A 547 6.93 -16.56 -16.09
CA GLU A 547 6.49 -15.21 -15.75
C GLU A 547 7.37 -14.14 -16.41
N LEU A 548 8.69 -14.38 -16.49
CA LEU A 548 9.62 -13.47 -17.17
C LEU A 548 9.36 -13.40 -18.68
N LEU A 549 9.11 -14.53 -19.34
CA LEU A 549 8.77 -14.56 -20.75
C LEU A 549 7.42 -13.90 -21.04
N ARG A 550 6.43 -14.13 -20.17
CA ARG A 550 5.13 -13.46 -20.22
C ARG A 550 5.27 -11.94 -20.06
N ALA A 551 6.05 -11.50 -19.07
CA ALA A 551 6.35 -10.08 -18.88
C ALA A 551 7.02 -9.47 -20.13
N ALA A 552 7.99 -10.16 -20.73
CA ALA A 552 8.63 -9.72 -21.95
C ALA A 552 7.64 -9.60 -23.12
N TYR A 553 6.72 -10.53 -23.27
CA TYR A 553 5.68 -10.48 -24.32
C TYR A 553 4.76 -9.26 -24.17
N TYR A 554 4.33 -8.95 -22.93
CA TYR A 554 3.51 -7.75 -22.67
C TYR A 554 4.31 -6.45 -22.81
N ALA A 555 5.59 -6.45 -22.42
CA ALA A 555 6.47 -5.28 -22.54
C ALA A 555 6.69 -4.86 -24.00
N VAL A 556 6.57 -5.76 -24.95
CA VAL A 556 6.64 -5.48 -26.39
C VAL A 556 5.25 -5.39 -27.05
N ASP A 557 4.22 -5.08 -26.27
CA ASP A 557 2.84 -4.92 -26.76
C ASP A 557 2.31 -6.16 -27.52
N LYS A 558 2.64 -7.34 -27.02
CA LYS A 558 2.23 -8.65 -27.55
C LYS A 558 2.72 -8.95 -28.96
N LYS A 559 3.80 -8.30 -29.38
CA LYS A 559 4.46 -8.58 -30.66
C LYS A 559 5.30 -9.83 -30.57
N LYS A 560 5.31 -10.61 -31.63
CA LYS A 560 6.25 -11.72 -31.75
C LYS A 560 7.67 -11.20 -31.95
N ILE A 561 8.66 -12.01 -31.54
CA ILE A 561 10.08 -11.62 -31.62
C ILE A 561 10.50 -11.25 -33.05
N ASN A 562 9.94 -11.90 -34.08
CA ASN A 562 10.24 -11.61 -35.48
C ASN A 562 9.62 -10.28 -35.98
N GLU A 563 8.63 -9.73 -35.28
CA GLU A 563 7.97 -8.45 -35.59
C GLU A 563 8.67 -7.25 -34.94
N LEU A 564 9.62 -7.49 -34.04
CA LEU A 564 10.33 -6.44 -33.34
C LEU A 564 11.24 -5.63 -34.29
N PRO A 565 11.39 -4.31 -34.07
CA PRO A 565 12.24 -3.43 -34.89
C PRO A 565 13.72 -3.63 -34.59
N LEU A 566 14.23 -4.82 -34.88
CA LEU A 566 15.62 -5.23 -34.65
C LEU A 566 16.51 -4.85 -35.84
N ASN A 567 17.75 -4.41 -35.55
CA ASN A 567 18.75 -4.21 -36.57
C ASN A 567 19.29 -5.53 -37.13
N PHE A 568 20.11 -5.48 -38.19
CA PHE A 568 20.60 -6.68 -38.88
C PHE A 568 21.40 -7.61 -37.95
N LYS A 569 22.26 -7.07 -37.07
CA LYS A 569 23.06 -7.87 -36.14
C LYS A 569 22.18 -8.56 -35.09
N GLU A 570 21.19 -7.82 -34.55
CA GLU A 570 20.22 -8.35 -33.60
C GLU A 570 19.38 -9.48 -34.21
N LYS A 571 18.90 -9.29 -35.45
CA LYS A 571 18.15 -10.33 -36.20
C LYS A 571 18.98 -11.59 -36.42
N MET A 572 20.28 -11.43 -36.74
CA MET A 572 21.17 -12.56 -36.94
C MET A 572 21.46 -13.31 -35.62
N LEU A 573 21.68 -12.58 -34.53
CA LEU A 573 21.85 -13.15 -33.19
C LEU A 573 20.60 -13.91 -32.76
N LEU A 574 19.45 -13.29 -32.90
CA LEU A 574 18.16 -13.89 -32.58
C LEU A 574 17.91 -15.19 -33.35
N LYS A 575 18.20 -15.20 -34.67
CA LYS A 575 18.04 -16.38 -35.49
C LYS A 575 18.93 -17.54 -34.99
N ASN A 576 20.16 -17.23 -34.54
CA ASN A 576 21.06 -18.23 -33.97
C ASN A 576 20.52 -18.77 -32.63
N VAL A 577 20.04 -17.89 -31.75
CA VAL A 577 19.44 -18.29 -30.48
C VAL A 577 18.24 -19.20 -30.71
N LEU A 578 17.30 -18.80 -31.57
CA LEU A 578 16.10 -19.59 -31.88
C LEU A 578 16.47 -20.95 -32.50
N LYS A 579 17.54 -21.02 -33.30
CA LYS A 579 18.04 -22.30 -33.84
C LYS A 579 18.56 -23.22 -32.72
N ASN A 580 19.21 -22.65 -31.70
CA ASN A 580 19.79 -23.42 -30.60
C ASN A 580 18.73 -23.92 -29.61
N VAL A 581 17.61 -23.22 -29.47
CA VAL A 581 16.52 -23.64 -28.57
C VAL A 581 15.49 -24.54 -29.26
N LYS A 582 15.62 -24.77 -30.56
CA LYS A 582 14.71 -25.61 -31.34
C LYS A 582 14.65 -27.04 -30.81
N GLY A 583 13.47 -27.54 -30.51
CA GLY A 583 13.21 -28.87 -29.95
C GLY A 583 13.47 -28.98 -28.45
N THR A 584 13.70 -27.88 -27.75
CA THR A 584 13.85 -27.84 -26.28
C THR A 584 12.54 -27.34 -25.60
N ASP A 585 12.45 -27.54 -24.27
CA ASP A 585 11.35 -27.01 -23.47
C ASP A 585 11.28 -25.47 -23.54
N LEU A 586 12.41 -24.80 -23.79
CA LEU A 586 12.40 -23.35 -23.96
C LEU A 586 11.67 -22.92 -25.24
N GLU A 587 11.79 -23.67 -26.35
CA GLU A 587 10.98 -23.41 -27.54
C GLU A 587 9.48 -23.56 -27.24
N LEU A 588 9.10 -24.58 -26.48
CA LEU A 588 7.71 -24.78 -26.07
C LEU A 588 7.19 -23.59 -25.26
N LEU A 589 7.93 -23.14 -24.27
CA LEU A 589 7.58 -21.98 -23.45
C LEU A 589 7.46 -20.70 -24.30
N LEU A 590 8.36 -20.45 -25.24
CA LEU A 590 8.30 -19.30 -26.15
C LEU A 590 7.02 -19.33 -27.03
N ARG A 591 6.57 -20.52 -27.46
CA ARG A 591 5.31 -20.70 -28.19
C ARG A 591 4.10 -20.47 -27.29
N GLU A 592 4.09 -21.08 -26.12
CA GLU A 592 3.00 -20.94 -25.13
C GLU A 592 2.80 -19.49 -24.68
N THR A 593 3.88 -18.72 -24.57
CA THR A 593 3.82 -17.29 -24.24
C THR A 593 3.45 -16.39 -25.43
N GLY A 594 3.44 -16.91 -26.66
CA GLY A 594 3.11 -16.14 -27.86
C GLY A 594 4.29 -15.35 -28.44
N LEU A 595 5.50 -15.50 -27.92
CA LEU A 595 6.71 -14.81 -28.39
C LEU A 595 7.20 -15.31 -29.76
N ILE A 596 6.94 -16.57 -30.09
CA ILE A 596 7.20 -17.17 -31.41
C ILE A 596 5.96 -17.92 -31.93
N ASP A 597 5.97 -18.25 -33.26
CA ASP A 597 4.91 -19.04 -33.92
C ASP A 597 4.88 -20.51 -33.42
#